data_966ef7c9e83d876c689753f656d0f5a2
#
_entry.id   966ef7c9e83d876c689753f656d0f5a2
#
_cell.length_a   1.000
_cell.length_b   1.000
_cell.length_c   1.000
_cell.angle_alpha   90.00
_cell.angle_beta   90.00
_cell.angle_gamma   90.00
#
_symmetry.space_group_name_H-M   'P 1'
#
loop_
_entity.id
_entity.type
_entity.pdbx_description
1 polymer ?
#
loop_
_entity_poly.entity_id
_entity_poly.type
_entity_poly.pdbx_seq_one_letter_code
_entity_poly.pdbx_strand_id
1 'polypeptide(L)'
;MTYKSYPLFVFGFHGCEREVAEKVLSGKEEMLPSANDHDWLGSGIYFWENAPERALQWARDQKKKDPCVIGAVIQLSSCLNLMDTGSAEEIRRTYDKAAATGQPLPVNSGKRHGLDMFIINLTTLTAEKNGCFYDAVRGAFIEGEEIFPCSSIRSDTHIQLCVRNPACILAYFRPKETGKGE
;
A
#
# COMPACT_ATOMS: atom_id res chain seq x y z
N MET A 1 20.47 -4.80 -15.60
CA MET A 1 19.93 -6.01 -14.91
C MET A 1 18.89 -5.52 -13.93
N THR A 2 17.60 -5.83 -14.11
CA THR A 2 16.52 -5.35 -13.23
C THR A 2 16.09 -6.52 -12.35
N TYR A 3 16.26 -6.39 -11.05
CA TYR A 3 15.79 -7.39 -10.10
C TYR A 3 14.31 -7.14 -9.82
N LYS A 4 13.43 -7.97 -10.40
CA LYS A 4 11.97 -7.85 -10.25
C LYS A 4 11.38 -8.77 -9.17
N SER A 5 12.19 -9.63 -8.57
CA SER A 5 11.73 -10.55 -7.53
C SER A 5 12.39 -10.22 -6.20
N TYR A 6 11.55 -10.00 -5.20
CA TYR A 6 11.98 -9.74 -3.83
C TYR A 6 11.56 -10.94 -2.97
N PRO A 7 12.45 -11.92 -2.74
CA PRO A 7 12.16 -13.05 -1.85
C PRO A 7 12.16 -12.60 -0.39
N LEU A 8 11.54 -11.48 -0.11
CA LEU A 8 11.51 -10.81 1.17
C LEU A 8 10.14 -11.00 1.80
N PHE A 9 10.13 -11.39 3.07
CA PHE A 9 8.93 -11.38 3.89
C PHE A 9 8.88 -10.07 4.67
N VAL A 10 7.72 -9.45 4.70
CA VAL A 10 7.48 -8.25 5.47
C VAL A 10 6.26 -8.42 6.36
N PHE A 11 6.22 -7.67 7.46
CA PHE A 11 5.02 -7.56 8.28
C PHE A 11 4.23 -6.34 7.80
N GLY A 12 3.03 -6.60 7.31
CA GLY A 12 2.05 -5.58 6.96
C GLY A 12 1.02 -5.45 8.07
N PHE A 13 0.56 -4.25 8.34
CA PHE A 13 -0.49 -3.96 9.33
C PHE A 13 -1.64 -3.25 8.65
N HIS A 14 -2.87 -3.68 8.93
CA HIS A 14 -4.08 -3.09 8.36
C HIS A 14 -5.00 -2.62 9.48
N GLY A 15 -5.42 -1.36 9.40
CA GLY A 15 -6.37 -0.77 10.32
C GLY A 15 -7.82 -1.04 9.89
N CYS A 16 -8.62 -1.63 10.75
CA CYS A 16 -10.01 -1.99 10.46
C CYS A 16 -10.90 -1.93 11.71
N GLU A 17 -12.16 -2.32 11.57
CA GLU A 17 -13.03 -2.61 12.71
C GLU A 17 -12.70 -3.98 13.31
N ARG A 18 -12.82 -4.10 14.63
CA ARG A 18 -12.53 -5.35 15.36
C ARG A 18 -13.34 -6.54 14.81
N GLU A 19 -14.59 -6.34 14.48
CA GLU A 19 -15.43 -7.39 13.89
C GLU A 19 -14.84 -7.96 12.59
N VAL A 20 -14.32 -7.08 11.72
CA VAL A 20 -13.66 -7.49 10.48
C VAL A 20 -12.39 -8.28 10.79
N ALA A 21 -11.56 -7.77 11.72
CA ALA A 21 -10.34 -8.46 12.13
C ALA A 21 -10.61 -9.86 12.68
N GLU A 22 -11.63 -10.03 13.54
CA GLU A 22 -12.00 -11.32 14.11
C GLU A 22 -12.48 -12.32 13.04
N LYS A 23 -13.25 -11.84 12.07
CA LYS A 23 -13.71 -12.68 10.96
C LYS A 23 -12.56 -13.15 10.09
N VAL A 24 -11.62 -12.26 9.75
CA VAL A 24 -10.42 -12.61 8.98
C VAL A 24 -9.52 -13.56 9.76
N LEU A 25 -9.23 -13.25 11.03
CA LEU A 25 -8.38 -14.10 11.88
C LEU A 25 -8.97 -15.50 12.11
N SER A 26 -10.30 -15.63 12.10
CA SER A 26 -10.98 -16.92 12.22
C SER A 26 -11.20 -17.65 10.89
N GLY A 27 -10.75 -17.06 9.76
CA GLY A 27 -10.94 -17.63 8.43
C GLY A 27 -12.40 -17.61 7.92
N LYS A 28 -13.27 -16.81 8.54
CA LYS A 28 -14.68 -16.70 8.14
C LYS A 28 -14.88 -15.74 6.97
N GLU A 29 -14.01 -14.75 6.85
CA GLU A 29 -14.01 -13.79 5.76
C GLU A 29 -12.58 -13.56 5.26
N GLU A 30 -12.44 -13.19 4.00
CA GLU A 30 -11.19 -12.75 3.40
C GLU A 30 -11.12 -11.22 3.41
N MET A 31 -9.91 -10.66 3.43
CA MET A 31 -9.73 -9.23 3.21
C MET A 31 -10.05 -8.88 1.76
N LEU A 32 -10.84 -7.83 1.58
CA LEU A 32 -11.23 -7.37 0.25
C LEU A 32 -10.28 -6.30 -0.27
N PRO A 33 -9.95 -6.33 -1.58
CA PRO A 33 -9.18 -5.28 -2.20
C PRO A 33 -9.96 -3.96 -2.20
N SER A 34 -9.24 -2.86 -2.04
CA SER A 34 -9.73 -1.50 -2.13
C SER A 34 -9.43 -0.91 -3.52
N ALA A 35 -10.28 0.01 -3.96
CA ALA A 35 -10.11 0.79 -5.19
C ALA A 35 -10.74 2.20 -5.03
N ASN A 36 -10.37 2.90 -3.98
CA ASN A 36 -10.86 4.24 -3.66
C ASN A 36 -9.95 5.33 -4.25
N ASP A 37 -10.45 6.55 -4.40
CA ASP A 37 -9.71 7.70 -4.96
C ASP A 37 -8.44 8.08 -4.17
N HIS A 38 -8.28 7.58 -2.96
CA HIS A 38 -7.09 7.79 -2.12
C HIS A 38 -6.09 6.63 -2.15
N ASP A 39 -6.38 5.58 -2.92
CA ASP A 39 -5.56 4.37 -3.03
C ASP A 39 -4.40 4.59 -4.02
N TRP A 40 -3.43 5.41 -3.64
CA TRP A 40 -2.36 5.89 -4.51
C TRP A 40 -1.45 4.80 -5.11
N LEU A 41 -1.37 3.61 -4.52
CA LEU A 41 -0.64 2.44 -5.05
C LEU A 41 -1.48 1.56 -5.99
N GLY A 42 -2.65 2.04 -6.41
CA GLY A 42 -3.57 1.28 -7.24
C GLY A 42 -4.51 0.37 -6.45
N SER A 43 -5.20 -0.52 -7.17
CA SER A 43 -6.21 -1.42 -6.57
C SER A 43 -5.55 -2.61 -5.88
N GLY A 44 -5.96 -2.93 -4.65
CA GLY A 44 -5.46 -4.07 -3.89
C GLY A 44 -5.76 -3.97 -2.39
N ILE A 45 -5.16 -4.84 -1.59
CA ILE A 45 -5.29 -4.85 -0.13
C ILE A 45 -4.13 -4.03 0.45
N TYR A 46 -4.47 -2.98 1.21
CA TYR A 46 -3.48 -2.04 1.73
C TYR A 46 -2.98 -2.42 3.11
N PHE A 47 -1.66 -2.28 3.30
CA PHE A 47 -1.00 -2.47 4.58
C PHE A 47 0.05 -1.38 4.81
N TRP A 48 0.29 -1.05 6.09
CA TRP A 48 1.45 -0.29 6.54
C TRP A 48 2.57 -1.26 6.92
N GLU A 49 3.72 -1.17 6.25
CA GLU A 49 4.87 -2.03 6.53
C GLU A 49 5.51 -1.64 7.87
N ASN A 50 5.58 -2.59 8.81
CA ASN A 50 6.18 -2.41 10.14
C ASN A 50 5.65 -1.21 10.95
N ALA A 51 4.45 -0.71 10.66
CA ALA A 51 3.87 0.48 11.29
C ALA A 51 2.44 0.23 11.83
N PRO A 52 2.27 -0.58 12.89
CA PRO A 52 0.95 -0.88 13.46
C PRO A 52 0.26 0.35 14.03
N GLU A 53 1.01 1.29 14.63
CA GLU A 53 0.47 2.54 15.18
C GLU A 53 -0.13 3.40 14.06
N ARG A 54 0.52 3.46 12.90
CA ARG A 54 0.01 4.22 11.75
C ARG A 54 -1.26 3.60 11.19
N ALA A 55 -1.33 2.26 11.13
CA ALA A 55 -2.53 1.53 10.75
C ALA A 55 -3.70 1.81 11.71
N LEU A 56 -3.43 1.81 13.02
CA LEU A 56 -4.43 2.13 14.04
C LEU A 56 -4.91 3.57 13.95
N GLN A 57 -3.98 4.52 13.77
CA GLN A 57 -4.30 5.93 13.59
C GLN A 57 -5.24 6.12 12.40
N TRP A 58 -4.91 5.52 11.26
CA TRP A 58 -5.77 5.58 10.07
C TRP A 58 -7.19 5.05 10.36
N ALA A 59 -7.33 3.91 11.05
CA ALA A 59 -8.64 3.36 11.40
C ALA A 59 -9.44 4.31 12.28
N ARG A 60 -8.79 5.02 13.21
CA ARG A 60 -9.41 6.06 14.05
C ARG A 60 -9.84 7.27 13.22
N ASP A 61 -8.98 7.75 12.32
CA ASP A 61 -9.26 8.89 11.45
C ASP A 61 -10.43 8.60 10.48
N GLN A 62 -10.56 7.34 10.05
CA GLN A 62 -11.72 6.86 9.29
C GLN A 62 -12.98 6.63 10.15
N LYS A 63 -12.94 6.99 11.45
CA LYS A 63 -14.06 6.87 12.41
C LYS A 63 -14.65 5.47 12.50
N LYS A 64 -13.80 4.43 12.38
CA LYS A 64 -14.23 3.06 12.61
C LYS A 64 -14.82 2.90 14.02
N LYS A 65 -15.89 2.12 14.15
CA LYS A 65 -16.66 2.01 15.41
C LYS A 65 -15.83 1.42 16.55
N ASP A 66 -15.03 0.40 16.27
CA ASP A 66 -14.10 -0.23 17.22
C ASP A 66 -12.78 -0.47 16.50
N PRO A 67 -11.94 0.60 16.38
CA PRO A 67 -10.73 0.54 15.56
C PRO A 67 -9.69 -0.39 16.16
N CYS A 68 -9.17 -1.28 15.34
CA CYS A 68 -8.08 -2.19 15.72
C CYS A 68 -7.15 -2.43 14.52
N VAL A 69 -6.13 -3.25 14.76
CA VAL A 69 -5.14 -3.60 13.74
C VAL A 69 -5.05 -5.11 13.60
N ILE A 70 -5.04 -5.58 12.37
CA ILE A 70 -4.65 -6.94 12.01
C ILE A 70 -3.27 -6.92 11.36
N GLY A 71 -2.40 -7.83 11.76
CA GLY A 71 -1.09 -8.06 11.16
C GLY A 71 -1.15 -9.14 10.09
N ALA A 72 -0.27 -9.04 9.11
CA ALA A 72 -0.09 -10.04 8.05
C ALA A 72 1.38 -10.32 7.80
N VAL A 73 1.71 -11.57 7.49
CA VAL A 73 3.00 -11.97 6.94
C VAL A 73 2.86 -11.98 5.42
N ILE A 74 3.58 -11.12 4.73
CA ILE A 74 3.44 -10.91 3.29
C ILE A 74 4.76 -11.25 2.61
N GLN A 75 4.70 -12.12 1.61
CA GLN A 75 5.82 -12.38 0.71
C GLN A 75 5.73 -11.42 -0.47
N LEU A 76 6.73 -10.55 -0.63
CA LEU A 76 6.67 -9.51 -1.66
C LEU A 76 6.77 -10.03 -3.10
N SER A 77 7.23 -11.25 -3.31
CA SER A 77 7.26 -11.93 -4.64
C SER A 77 7.64 -10.98 -5.80
N SER A 78 6.81 -10.84 -6.83
CA SER A 78 7.00 -9.85 -7.91
C SER A 78 6.42 -8.50 -7.47
N CYS A 79 7.27 -7.57 -7.04
CA CYS A 79 6.87 -6.30 -6.47
C CYS A 79 7.27 -5.11 -7.33
N LEU A 80 6.30 -4.25 -7.67
CA LEU A 80 6.57 -2.92 -8.23
C LEU A 80 6.98 -2.00 -7.07
N ASN A 81 8.29 -1.94 -6.79
CA ASN A 81 8.82 -1.18 -5.67
C ASN A 81 9.17 0.25 -6.10
N LEU A 82 8.36 1.24 -5.71
CA LEU A 82 8.52 2.64 -6.11
C LEU A 82 9.76 3.31 -5.52
N MET A 83 10.45 2.66 -4.59
CA MET A 83 11.75 3.12 -4.07
C MET A 83 12.91 2.65 -4.95
N ASP A 84 12.64 1.84 -5.98
CA ASP A 84 13.60 1.41 -6.99
C ASP A 84 13.54 2.34 -8.20
N THR A 85 14.69 2.83 -8.65
CA THR A 85 14.78 3.73 -9.80
C THR A 85 14.22 3.11 -11.08
N GLY A 86 14.41 1.81 -11.29
CA GLY A 86 13.87 1.10 -12.43
C GLY A 86 12.34 1.07 -12.46
N SER A 87 11.71 0.89 -11.31
CA SER A 87 10.24 0.96 -11.17
C SER A 87 9.72 2.37 -11.40
N ALA A 88 10.41 3.39 -10.85
CA ALA A 88 10.06 4.78 -11.09
C ALA A 88 10.13 5.17 -12.57
N GLU A 89 11.15 4.70 -13.29
CA GLU A 89 11.26 4.89 -14.73
C GLU A 89 10.17 4.17 -15.53
N GLU A 90 9.76 2.98 -15.11
CA GLU A 90 8.66 2.23 -15.73
C GLU A 90 7.35 3.00 -15.63
N ILE A 91 7.04 3.53 -14.43
CA ILE A 91 5.86 4.37 -14.19
C ILE A 91 5.92 5.65 -15.03
N ARG A 92 7.05 6.33 -15.06
CA ARG A 92 7.22 7.53 -15.86
C ARG A 92 6.96 7.25 -17.35
N ARG A 93 7.53 6.18 -17.89
CA ARG A 93 7.28 5.77 -19.30
C ARG A 93 5.81 5.46 -19.56
N THR A 94 5.11 4.88 -18.58
CA THR A 94 3.66 4.63 -18.71
C THR A 94 2.89 5.93 -18.74
N TYR A 95 3.23 6.88 -17.87
CA TYR A 95 2.63 8.21 -17.87
C TYR A 95 2.87 8.94 -19.21
N ASP A 96 4.12 8.96 -19.71
CA ASP A 96 4.46 9.64 -20.96
C ASP A 96 3.65 9.08 -22.14
N LYS A 97 3.49 7.75 -22.22
CA LYS A 97 2.64 7.09 -23.22
C LYS A 97 1.16 7.45 -23.07
N ALA A 98 0.63 7.46 -21.86
CA ALA A 98 -0.75 7.83 -21.60
C ALA A 98 -1.01 9.29 -21.98
N ALA A 99 -0.13 10.22 -21.59
CA ALA A 99 -0.22 11.64 -21.93
C ALA A 99 -0.14 11.89 -23.44
N ALA A 100 0.70 11.15 -24.15
CA ALA A 100 0.85 11.26 -25.62
C ALA A 100 -0.44 10.86 -26.39
N THR A 101 -1.39 10.17 -25.76
CA THR A 101 -2.68 9.86 -26.41
C THR A 101 -3.59 11.07 -26.59
N GLY A 102 -3.32 12.17 -25.88
CA GLY A 102 -4.17 13.37 -25.87
C GLY A 102 -5.51 13.18 -25.13
N GLN A 103 -5.75 12.04 -24.50
CA GLN A 103 -6.94 11.81 -23.70
C GLN A 103 -6.80 12.48 -22.33
N PRO A 104 -7.91 13.02 -21.76
CA PRO A 104 -7.88 13.57 -20.41
C PRO A 104 -7.41 12.52 -19.39
N LEU A 105 -6.42 12.88 -18.59
CA LEU A 105 -5.97 12.05 -17.47
C LEU A 105 -6.64 12.52 -16.16
N PRO A 106 -6.86 11.62 -15.19
CA PRO A 106 -7.23 12.01 -13.84
C PRO A 106 -6.21 12.99 -13.25
N VAL A 107 -6.58 13.69 -12.20
CA VAL A 107 -5.70 14.63 -11.50
C VAL A 107 -5.54 14.22 -10.04
N ASN A 108 -4.36 14.48 -9.49
CA ASN A 108 -4.15 14.44 -8.05
C ASN A 108 -4.63 15.76 -7.45
N SER A 109 -5.42 15.71 -6.38
CA SER A 109 -5.95 16.92 -5.72
C SER A 109 -6.16 16.68 -4.22
N GLY A 110 -5.44 17.40 -3.40
CA GLY A 110 -5.45 17.23 -1.94
C GLY A 110 -5.08 15.80 -1.55
N LYS A 111 -6.00 15.09 -0.85
CA LYS A 111 -5.83 13.69 -0.45
C LYS A 111 -6.24 12.67 -1.53
N ARG A 112 -6.66 13.12 -2.70
CA ARG A 112 -7.06 12.26 -3.81
C ARG A 112 -5.89 12.05 -4.75
N HIS A 113 -5.54 10.80 -4.99
CA HIS A 113 -4.40 10.38 -5.81
C HIS A 113 -4.85 9.69 -7.10
N GLY A 114 -5.87 10.25 -7.75
CA GLY A 114 -6.50 9.62 -8.91
C GLY A 114 -5.54 9.40 -10.09
N LEU A 115 -4.60 10.32 -10.32
CA LEU A 115 -3.58 10.16 -11.37
C LEU A 115 -2.59 9.06 -11.00
N ASP A 116 -2.09 9.04 -9.76
CA ASP A 116 -1.14 8.03 -9.30
C ASP A 116 -1.77 6.63 -9.39
N MET A 117 -2.99 6.47 -8.85
CA MET A 117 -3.75 5.24 -8.94
C MET A 117 -3.94 4.78 -10.39
N PHE A 118 -4.33 5.69 -11.29
CA PHE A 118 -4.55 5.39 -12.70
C PHE A 118 -3.26 4.90 -13.38
N ILE A 119 -2.16 5.61 -13.19
CA ILE A 119 -0.87 5.28 -13.84
C ILE A 119 -0.30 3.97 -13.29
N ILE A 120 -0.38 3.74 -11.98
CA ILE A 120 0.08 2.47 -11.39
C ILE A 120 -0.76 1.29 -11.89
N ASN A 121 -2.08 1.43 -11.91
CA ASN A 121 -2.95 0.39 -12.46
C ASN A 121 -2.66 0.14 -13.96
N LEU A 122 -2.45 1.18 -14.74
CA LEU A 122 -2.09 1.06 -16.17
C LEU A 122 -0.74 0.37 -16.34
N THR A 123 0.25 0.69 -15.49
CA THR A 123 1.58 0.05 -15.50
C THR A 123 1.45 -1.46 -15.23
N THR A 124 0.74 -1.83 -14.16
CA THR A 124 0.56 -3.23 -13.80
C THR A 124 -0.23 -4.02 -14.85
N LEU A 125 -1.30 -3.45 -15.40
CA LEU A 125 -2.08 -4.06 -16.48
C LEU A 125 -1.27 -4.20 -17.78
N THR A 126 -0.40 -3.24 -18.08
CA THR A 126 0.47 -3.31 -19.26
C THR A 126 1.53 -4.40 -19.08
N ALA A 127 2.11 -4.52 -17.89
CA ALA A 127 3.03 -5.59 -17.56
C ALA A 127 2.36 -6.97 -17.70
N GLU A 128 1.15 -7.12 -17.18
CA GLU A 128 0.35 -8.36 -17.27
C GLU A 128 0.13 -8.80 -18.72
N LYS A 129 -0.27 -7.87 -19.59
CA LYS A 129 -0.42 -8.14 -21.05
C LYS A 129 0.86 -8.61 -21.71
N ASN A 130 2.02 -8.28 -21.15
CA ASN A 130 3.34 -8.70 -21.60
C ASN A 130 3.88 -9.94 -20.85
N GLY A 131 3.03 -10.64 -20.09
CA GLY A 131 3.38 -11.84 -19.33
C GLY A 131 4.19 -11.58 -18.05
N CYS A 132 4.24 -10.33 -17.58
CA CYS A 132 4.86 -9.95 -16.30
C CYS A 132 3.79 -9.56 -15.31
N PHE A 133 3.70 -10.25 -14.19
CA PHE A 133 2.69 -9.99 -13.16
C PHE A 133 3.34 -9.31 -11.96
N TYR A 134 2.68 -8.28 -11.43
CA TYR A 134 3.03 -7.67 -10.15
C TYR A 134 2.06 -8.15 -9.07
N ASP A 135 2.59 -8.87 -8.09
CA ASP A 135 1.83 -9.39 -6.95
C ASP A 135 1.55 -8.30 -5.90
N ALA A 136 2.45 -7.33 -5.81
CA ALA A 136 2.33 -6.20 -4.90
C ALA A 136 2.91 -4.91 -5.49
N VAL A 137 2.47 -3.78 -4.98
CA VAL A 137 3.08 -2.45 -5.16
C VAL A 137 3.53 -1.94 -3.81
N ARG A 138 4.75 -1.39 -3.71
CA ARG A 138 5.36 -0.90 -2.47
C ARG A 138 5.90 0.50 -2.67
N GLY A 139 5.58 1.42 -1.77
CA GLY A 139 6.06 2.79 -1.87
C GLY A 139 6.20 3.48 -0.53
N ALA A 140 7.15 4.43 -0.44
CA ALA A 140 7.28 5.32 0.70
C ALA A 140 6.30 6.49 0.56
N PHE A 141 5.59 6.79 1.65
CA PHE A 141 4.66 7.90 1.75
C PHE A 141 5.18 8.90 2.77
N ILE A 142 5.47 10.11 2.30
CA ILE A 142 6.07 11.17 3.13
C ILE A 142 4.95 12.08 3.59
N GLU A 143 4.54 11.96 4.85
CA GLU A 143 3.44 12.69 5.48
C GLU A 143 3.85 13.30 6.82
N GLY A 144 2.96 14.15 7.33
CA GLY A 144 3.07 14.76 8.64
C GLY A 144 3.90 16.02 8.66
N GLU A 145 4.13 16.51 9.87
CA GLU A 145 4.86 17.74 10.14
C GLU A 145 6.38 17.49 10.21
N GLU A 146 7.16 18.55 10.10
CA GLU A 146 8.59 18.48 10.40
C GLU A 146 8.81 18.07 11.84
N ILE A 147 9.67 17.08 12.10
CA ILE A 147 9.93 16.63 13.49
C ILE A 147 10.69 17.68 14.33
N PHE A 148 11.34 18.63 13.68
CA PHE A 148 11.91 19.84 14.23
C PHE A 148 12.08 20.89 13.12
N PRO A 149 12.21 22.20 13.42
CA PRO A 149 12.31 23.24 12.39
C PRO A 149 13.37 22.95 11.33
N CYS A 150 13.00 23.05 10.04
CA CYS A 150 13.84 22.77 8.88
C CYS A 150 14.26 21.29 8.71
N SER A 151 13.60 20.35 9.41
CA SER A 151 13.84 18.91 9.22
C SER A 151 13.26 18.43 7.89
N SER A 152 14.02 17.61 7.16
CA SER A 152 13.48 16.82 6.05
C SER A 152 12.77 15.52 6.49
N ILE A 153 12.84 15.18 7.79
CA ILE A 153 12.12 14.03 8.34
C ILE A 153 10.72 14.48 8.74
N ARG A 154 9.71 13.70 8.33
CA ARG A 154 8.31 13.95 8.65
C ARG A 154 7.78 12.95 9.67
N SER A 155 6.86 13.41 10.54
CA SER A 155 6.34 12.62 11.67
C SER A 155 5.63 11.33 11.27
N ASP A 156 4.98 11.32 10.11
CA ASP A 156 4.10 10.25 9.66
C ASP A 156 4.65 9.52 8.41
N THR A 157 5.95 9.68 8.11
CA THR A 157 6.58 8.95 7.01
C THR A 157 6.52 7.45 7.26
N HIS A 158 6.03 6.72 6.27
CA HIS A 158 5.85 5.28 6.37
C HIS A 158 5.95 4.61 4.99
N ILE A 159 6.03 3.28 4.99
CA ILE A 159 5.94 2.48 3.78
C ILE A 159 4.54 1.86 3.71
N GLN A 160 3.88 2.01 2.56
CA GLN A 160 2.66 1.30 2.25
C GLN A 160 2.89 0.18 1.24
N LEU A 161 2.11 -0.86 1.41
CA LEU A 161 2.01 -2.00 0.52
C LEU A 161 0.56 -2.07 -0.01
N CYS A 162 0.44 -2.29 -1.31
CA CYS A 162 -0.81 -2.66 -1.95
C CYS A 162 -0.64 -4.08 -2.50
N VAL A 163 -1.22 -5.07 -1.83
CA VAL A 163 -1.17 -6.48 -2.25
C VAL A 163 -2.26 -6.70 -3.29
N ARG A 164 -1.86 -7.03 -4.51
CA ARG A 164 -2.73 -7.29 -5.65
C ARG A 164 -3.09 -8.77 -5.78
N ASN A 165 -2.14 -9.65 -5.41
CA ASN A 165 -2.34 -11.10 -5.36
C ASN A 165 -2.46 -11.55 -3.91
N PRO A 166 -3.66 -11.87 -3.41
CA PRO A 166 -3.87 -12.30 -2.02
C PRO A 166 -3.06 -13.54 -1.62
N ALA A 167 -2.65 -14.39 -2.58
CA ALA A 167 -1.81 -15.55 -2.30
C ALA A 167 -0.42 -15.18 -1.73
N CYS A 168 -0.02 -13.92 -1.83
CA CYS A 168 1.20 -13.39 -1.19
C CYS A 168 1.03 -13.18 0.32
N ILE A 169 -0.19 -13.19 0.84
CA ILE A 169 -0.48 -13.08 2.27
C ILE A 169 -0.45 -14.49 2.85
N LEU A 170 0.63 -14.83 3.53
CA LEU A 170 0.86 -16.18 4.02
C LEU A 170 0.13 -16.49 5.32
N ALA A 171 -0.08 -15.47 6.17
CA ALA A 171 -0.77 -15.60 7.43
C ALA A 171 -1.27 -14.25 7.92
N TYR A 172 -2.37 -14.28 8.66
CA TYR A 172 -2.84 -13.15 9.48
C TYR A 172 -2.57 -13.44 10.95
N PHE A 173 -2.30 -12.40 11.72
CA PHE A 173 -2.07 -12.52 13.16
C PHE A 173 -2.62 -11.31 13.92
N ARG A 174 -2.84 -11.48 15.23
CA ARG A 174 -3.17 -10.39 16.13
C ARG A 174 -1.86 -9.79 16.65
N PRO A 175 -1.58 -8.50 16.35
CA PRO A 175 -0.43 -7.83 16.93
C PRO A 175 -0.55 -7.81 18.47
N LYS A 176 0.58 -8.00 19.15
CA LYS A 176 0.59 -7.76 20.60
C LYS A 176 0.48 -6.26 20.85
N GLU A 177 -0.50 -5.87 21.64
CA GLU A 177 -0.53 -4.51 22.17
C GLU A 177 0.69 -4.37 23.10
N THR A 178 1.64 -3.56 22.70
CA THR A 178 2.68 -3.12 23.62
C THR A 178 1.98 -2.18 24.60
N GLY A 179 1.77 -2.65 25.83
CA GLY A 179 1.25 -1.79 26.89
C GLY A 179 2.09 -0.52 26.91
N LYS A 180 1.45 0.64 27.12
CA LYS A 180 2.16 1.88 27.42
C LYS A 180 3.08 1.54 28.57
N GLY A 181 4.40 1.57 28.33
CA GLY A 181 5.37 1.46 29.40
C GLY A 181 5.02 2.51 30.45
N GLU A 182 4.83 2.05 31.68
CA GLU A 182 4.74 2.89 32.86
C GLU A 182 6.01 3.73 33.01
#